data_d641785eda4610507a37d81a601515f7
#
_entry.id   d641785eda4610507a37d81a601515f7
#
_cell.length_a   1.000
_cell.length_b   1.000
_cell.length_c   1.000
_cell.angle_alpha   90.00
_cell.angle_beta   90.00
_cell.angle_gamma   90.00
#
_symmetry.space_group_name_H-M   'P 1'
#
loop_
_entity.id
_entity.type
_entity.pdbx_description
1 polymer ?
#
loop_
_entity_poly.entity_id
_entity_poly.type
_entity_poly.pdbx_seq_one_letter_code
_entity_poly.pdbx_strand_id
1 'polypeptide(L)'
;MIHYMSIIIFLKNLFRISNIGTIIFFLLNALLLIAIFSGGDSGRVFFIVIMYIISLLLSLSPIGEFFISCFAGAKVMRRTDMRNRMLPLVQRVYDKAREKTPSLPRNIILKVMYDSSPNAFAIGRKTICVTEGLFDLTDDQIEGILAHEFGHLALHHTLIQVLIGGGNIIITLFLLFLRLVQIIVSAIAALGGLLSRNCLIQLACLITGTLCYVFIWLWTKFCMLCFMWSSRANEYEADKYAFELGYGNELAEVLDNIGTGVPQESFFKALYSSHPDTHDRIGRLQEMGATYTRY
;
A
#
# COMPACT_ATOMS: atom_id res chain seq x y z
N MET A 1 25.70 -7.21 -10.63
CA MET A 1 25.95 -5.94 -9.93
C MET A 1 24.64 -5.14 -9.70
N ILE A 2 23.85 -4.83 -10.74
CA ILE A 2 22.60 -4.06 -10.62
C ILE A 2 21.56 -4.73 -9.68
N HIS A 3 21.45 -6.05 -9.71
CA HIS A 3 20.51 -6.80 -8.86
C HIS A 3 20.87 -6.75 -7.37
N TYR A 4 22.17 -6.83 -7.04
CA TYR A 4 22.69 -6.66 -5.68
C TYR A 4 22.43 -5.23 -5.15
N MET A 5 22.64 -4.23 -5.99
CA MET A 5 22.42 -2.83 -5.64
C MET A 5 20.94 -2.57 -5.32
N SER A 6 20.01 -3.17 -6.07
CA SER A 6 18.55 -3.08 -5.81
C SER A 6 18.16 -3.69 -4.46
N ILE A 7 18.75 -4.86 -4.10
CA ILE A 7 18.49 -5.51 -2.81
C ILE A 7 19.03 -4.67 -1.64
N ILE A 8 20.24 -4.14 -1.78
CA ILE A 8 20.85 -3.28 -0.74
C ILE A 8 20.01 -2.02 -0.52
N ILE A 9 19.54 -1.37 -1.58
CA ILE A 9 18.68 -0.18 -1.49
C ILE A 9 17.35 -0.54 -0.80
N PHE A 10 16.74 -1.67 -1.17
CA PHE A 10 15.51 -2.15 -0.54
C PHE A 10 15.69 -2.40 0.95
N LEU A 11 16.75 -3.14 1.36
CA LEU A 11 17.03 -3.40 2.77
C LEU A 11 17.33 -2.11 3.53
N LYS A 12 18.14 -1.20 2.94
CA LYS A 12 18.43 0.10 3.54
C LYS A 12 17.14 0.90 3.77
N ASN A 13 16.19 0.88 2.85
CA ASN A 13 14.92 1.57 3.00
C ASN A 13 14.01 0.88 4.00
N LEU A 14 13.94 -0.45 4.02
CA LEU A 14 13.14 -1.20 4.99
C LEU A 14 13.57 -0.89 6.44
N PHE A 15 14.88 -0.75 6.69
CA PHE A 15 15.41 -0.45 8.03
C PHE A 15 15.57 1.05 8.33
N ARG A 16 14.97 1.93 7.53
CA ARG A 16 14.88 3.36 7.88
C ARG A 16 13.94 3.59 9.06
N ILE A 17 14.20 4.67 9.80
CA ILE A 17 13.33 5.11 10.91
C ILE A 17 11.89 5.37 10.39
N SER A 18 11.75 5.87 9.16
CA SER A 18 10.45 6.06 8.51
C SER A 18 9.63 4.76 8.40
N ASN A 19 10.28 3.62 8.26
CA ASN A 19 9.65 2.30 8.10
C ASN A 19 9.63 1.46 9.39
N ILE A 20 9.98 2.04 10.54
CA ILE A 20 10.00 1.31 11.81
C ILE A 20 8.62 0.74 12.18
N GLY A 21 7.54 1.45 11.84
CA GLY A 21 6.17 0.97 12.00
C GLY A 21 5.92 -0.33 11.23
N THR A 22 6.43 -0.44 10.01
CA THR A 22 6.35 -1.67 9.20
C THR A 22 7.12 -2.84 9.83
N ILE A 23 8.30 -2.57 10.40
CA ILE A 23 9.09 -3.60 11.09
C ILE A 23 8.35 -4.09 12.33
N ILE A 24 7.85 -3.17 13.15
CA ILE A 24 7.04 -3.48 14.35
C ILE A 24 5.84 -4.33 13.96
N PHE A 25 5.14 -3.96 12.88
CA PHE A 25 4.02 -4.70 12.36
C PHE A 25 4.36 -6.15 11.99
N PHE A 26 5.47 -6.40 11.28
CA PHE A 26 5.89 -7.76 10.94
C PHE A 26 6.29 -8.58 12.18
N LEU A 27 6.99 -7.97 13.12
CA LEU A 27 7.38 -8.63 14.37
C LEU A 27 6.16 -9.04 15.18
N LEU A 28 5.18 -8.14 15.31
CA LEU A 28 3.96 -8.42 16.08
C LEU A 28 3.08 -9.46 15.40
N ASN A 29 3.00 -9.47 14.07
CA ASN A 29 2.33 -10.53 13.32
C ASN A 29 2.99 -11.89 13.57
N ALA A 30 4.31 -11.97 13.50
CA ALA A 30 5.04 -13.21 13.79
C ALA A 30 4.82 -13.67 15.23
N LEU A 31 4.90 -12.77 16.20
CA LEU A 31 4.64 -13.07 17.62
C LEU A 31 3.20 -13.55 17.86
N LEU A 32 2.22 -12.93 17.19
CA LEU A 32 0.83 -13.35 17.27
C LEU A 32 0.63 -14.77 16.74
N LEU A 33 1.20 -15.08 15.57
CA LEU A 33 1.15 -16.44 15.01
C LEU A 33 1.80 -17.46 15.95
N ILE A 34 2.96 -17.14 16.51
CA ILE A 34 3.66 -17.99 17.48
C ILE A 34 2.79 -18.19 18.72
N ALA A 35 2.23 -17.14 19.30
CA ALA A 35 1.41 -17.21 20.50
C ALA A 35 0.17 -18.12 20.31
N ILE A 36 -0.43 -18.09 19.11
CA ILE A 36 -1.65 -18.86 18.80
C ILE A 36 -1.35 -20.31 18.45
N PHE A 37 -0.34 -20.57 17.64
CA PHE A 37 -0.16 -21.87 16.99
C PHE A 37 1.01 -22.70 17.53
N SER A 38 1.94 -22.14 18.32
CA SER A 38 3.10 -22.91 18.80
C SER A 38 2.78 -23.87 19.92
N GLY A 39 1.83 -23.52 20.80
CA GLY A 39 1.56 -24.28 22.01
C GLY A 39 2.77 -24.47 22.92
N GLY A 40 3.80 -23.60 22.81
CA GLY A 40 5.07 -23.67 23.54
C GLY A 40 6.10 -24.65 22.97
N ASP A 41 5.82 -25.30 21.84
CA ASP A 41 6.73 -26.23 21.17
C ASP A 41 7.72 -25.47 20.27
N SER A 42 9.03 -25.69 20.51
CA SER A 42 10.11 -25.01 19.76
C SER A 42 10.14 -25.40 18.28
N GLY A 43 9.79 -26.63 17.93
CA GLY A 43 9.74 -27.09 16.54
C GLY A 43 8.62 -26.39 15.78
N ARG A 44 7.45 -26.20 16.41
CA ARG A 44 6.35 -25.42 15.82
C ARG A 44 6.70 -23.96 15.69
N VAL A 45 7.37 -23.35 16.66
CA VAL A 45 7.88 -21.98 16.55
C VAL A 45 8.75 -21.82 15.31
N PHE A 46 9.73 -22.72 15.13
CA PHE A 46 10.63 -22.71 13.97
C PHE A 46 9.84 -22.83 12.65
N PHE A 47 8.89 -23.77 12.58
CA PHE A 47 8.06 -23.96 11.39
C PHE A 47 7.21 -22.71 11.07
N ILE A 48 6.58 -22.09 12.07
CA ILE A 48 5.78 -20.86 11.91
C ILE A 48 6.65 -19.73 11.36
N VAL A 49 7.85 -19.52 11.91
CA VAL A 49 8.76 -18.47 11.47
C VAL A 49 9.18 -18.70 10.02
N ILE A 50 9.54 -19.94 9.65
CA ILE A 50 9.90 -20.26 8.25
C ILE A 50 8.71 -20.01 7.31
N MET A 51 7.52 -20.50 7.65
CA MET A 51 6.33 -20.29 6.81
C MET A 51 5.99 -18.81 6.67
N TYR A 52 6.17 -18.03 7.73
CA TYR A 52 5.97 -16.58 7.67
C TYR A 52 6.99 -15.90 6.75
N ILE A 53 8.28 -16.24 6.86
CA ILE A 53 9.32 -15.73 5.95
C ILE A 53 9.02 -16.12 4.50
N ILE A 54 8.60 -17.36 4.24
CA ILE A 54 8.23 -17.82 2.90
C ILE A 54 7.05 -16.98 2.36
N SER A 55 6.05 -16.67 3.19
CA SER A 55 4.92 -15.83 2.76
C SER A 55 5.35 -14.41 2.38
N LEU A 56 6.29 -13.82 3.13
CA LEU A 56 6.87 -12.51 2.81
C LEU A 56 7.67 -12.56 1.50
N LEU A 57 8.46 -13.61 1.27
CA LEU A 57 9.22 -13.79 0.03
C LEU A 57 8.30 -14.03 -1.19
N LEU A 58 7.22 -14.78 -1.01
CA LEU A 58 6.21 -15.00 -2.06
C LEU A 58 5.52 -13.69 -2.43
N SER A 59 5.24 -12.81 -1.46
CA SER A 59 4.65 -11.49 -1.75
C SER A 59 5.55 -10.64 -2.64
N LEU A 60 6.86 -10.68 -2.40
CA LEU A 60 7.85 -9.95 -3.22
C LEU A 60 8.11 -10.58 -4.59
N SER A 61 7.52 -11.75 -4.86
CA SER A 61 7.64 -12.43 -6.15
C SER A 61 6.72 -11.80 -7.21
N PRO A 62 6.93 -12.10 -8.51
CA PRO A 62 6.00 -11.70 -9.56
C PRO A 62 4.55 -12.15 -9.33
N ILE A 63 4.36 -13.24 -8.56
CA ILE A 63 3.04 -13.76 -8.18
C ILE A 63 2.34 -12.76 -7.23
N GLY A 64 3.03 -12.26 -6.21
CA GLY A 64 2.49 -11.25 -5.30
C GLY A 64 2.15 -9.95 -6.02
N GLU A 65 3.02 -9.45 -6.90
CA GLU A 65 2.75 -8.27 -7.75
C GLU A 65 1.52 -8.48 -8.64
N PHE A 66 1.36 -9.69 -9.21
CA PHE A 66 0.20 -10.04 -10.03
C PHE A 66 -1.09 -9.96 -9.21
N PHE A 67 -1.14 -10.57 -8.03
CA PHE A 67 -2.32 -10.53 -7.18
C PHE A 67 -2.68 -9.12 -6.76
N ILE A 68 -1.71 -8.31 -6.30
CA ILE A 68 -1.96 -6.91 -5.92
C ILE A 68 -2.48 -6.11 -7.11
N SER A 69 -1.90 -6.31 -8.29
CA SER A 69 -2.35 -5.67 -9.52
C SER A 69 -3.79 -6.04 -9.89
N CYS A 70 -4.18 -7.31 -9.70
CA CYS A 70 -5.56 -7.77 -9.90
C CYS A 70 -6.52 -7.16 -8.88
N PHE A 71 -6.16 -7.15 -7.61
CA PHE A 71 -6.99 -6.55 -6.54
C PHE A 71 -7.14 -5.04 -6.71
N ALA A 72 -6.11 -4.36 -7.22
CA ALA A 72 -6.16 -2.94 -7.56
C ALA A 72 -7.01 -2.66 -8.82
N GLY A 73 -7.52 -3.68 -9.51
CA GLY A 73 -8.28 -3.49 -10.75
C GLY A 73 -7.45 -3.00 -11.94
N ALA A 74 -6.12 -3.08 -11.84
CA ALA A 74 -5.20 -2.60 -12.87
C ALA A 74 -5.21 -3.52 -14.11
N LYS A 75 -5.61 -2.99 -15.25
CA LYS A 75 -5.74 -3.70 -16.54
C LYS A 75 -4.69 -3.25 -17.54
N VAL A 76 -4.42 -4.09 -18.52
CA VAL A 76 -3.56 -3.71 -19.63
C VAL A 76 -4.23 -2.58 -20.42
N MET A 77 -3.49 -1.51 -20.70
CA MET A 77 -3.97 -0.38 -21.48
C MET A 77 -4.12 -0.81 -22.96
N ARG A 78 -5.36 -1.07 -23.40
CA ARG A 78 -5.66 -1.54 -24.76
C ARG A 78 -6.06 -0.41 -25.71
N ARG A 79 -6.62 0.68 -25.18
CA ARG A 79 -7.02 1.84 -25.99
C ARG A 79 -5.79 2.53 -26.57
N THR A 80 -5.74 2.64 -27.90
CA THR A 80 -4.60 3.16 -28.65
C THR A 80 -4.40 4.66 -28.39
N ASP A 81 -5.48 5.44 -28.31
CA ASP A 81 -5.47 6.86 -28.01
C ASP A 81 -4.80 7.16 -26.66
N MET A 82 -5.26 6.48 -25.58
CA MET A 82 -4.68 6.59 -24.26
C MET A 82 -3.20 6.18 -24.24
N ARG A 83 -2.88 5.08 -24.90
CA ARG A 83 -1.53 4.56 -24.97
C ARG A 83 -0.58 5.51 -25.71
N ASN A 84 -1.01 6.05 -26.85
CA ASN A 84 -0.20 6.96 -27.65
C ASN A 84 0.08 8.27 -26.94
N ARG A 85 -0.84 8.79 -26.11
CA ARG A 85 -0.61 9.96 -25.26
C ARG A 85 0.31 9.66 -24.08
N MET A 86 0.06 8.55 -23.38
CA MET A 86 0.74 8.25 -22.12
C MET A 86 2.18 7.76 -22.31
N LEU A 87 2.46 6.94 -23.33
CA LEU A 87 3.79 6.35 -23.51
C LEU A 87 4.91 7.38 -23.64
N PRO A 88 4.79 8.48 -24.41
CA PRO A 88 5.82 9.50 -24.50
C PRO A 88 6.07 10.21 -23.15
N LEU A 89 5.00 10.47 -22.37
CA LEU A 89 5.11 11.10 -21.04
C LEU A 89 5.87 10.19 -20.08
N VAL A 90 5.46 8.92 -20.00
CA VAL A 90 6.14 7.92 -19.16
C VAL A 90 7.61 7.78 -19.58
N GLN A 91 7.91 7.77 -20.89
CA GLN A 91 9.27 7.61 -21.38
C GLN A 91 10.15 8.80 -20.98
N ARG A 92 9.67 10.05 -21.14
CA ARG A 92 10.43 11.24 -20.76
C ARG A 92 10.79 11.26 -19.27
N VAL A 93 9.80 10.98 -18.41
CA VAL A 93 10.03 10.92 -16.96
C VAL A 93 10.93 9.75 -16.60
N TYR A 94 10.72 8.59 -17.22
CA TYR A 94 11.54 7.39 -17.00
C TYR A 94 13.01 7.62 -17.35
N ASP A 95 13.32 8.28 -18.46
CA ASP A 95 14.70 8.52 -18.88
C ASP A 95 15.44 9.37 -17.84
N LYS A 96 14.83 10.45 -17.36
CA LYS A 96 15.38 11.27 -16.26
C LYS A 96 15.52 10.46 -14.96
N ALA A 97 14.47 9.70 -14.61
CA ALA A 97 14.48 8.89 -13.39
C ALA A 97 15.57 7.82 -13.43
N ARG A 98 15.79 7.22 -14.60
CA ARG A 98 16.81 6.20 -14.80
C ARG A 98 18.23 6.76 -14.82
N GLU A 99 18.43 7.96 -15.37
CA GLU A 99 19.71 8.66 -15.30
C GLU A 99 20.09 8.89 -13.83
N LYS A 100 19.16 9.36 -13.00
CA LYS A 100 19.35 9.57 -11.57
C LYS A 100 19.49 8.25 -10.79
N THR A 101 18.68 7.25 -11.13
CA THR A 101 18.59 5.97 -10.43
C THR A 101 18.78 4.80 -11.41
N PRO A 102 20.03 4.41 -11.75
CA PRO A 102 20.31 3.35 -12.71
C PRO A 102 19.79 1.96 -12.30
N SER A 103 19.41 1.78 -11.03
CA SER A 103 18.81 0.54 -10.50
C SER A 103 17.35 0.35 -10.89
N LEU A 104 16.67 1.36 -11.45
CA LEU A 104 15.31 1.21 -11.96
C LEU A 104 15.25 0.12 -13.04
N PRO A 105 14.19 -0.69 -13.10
CA PRO A 105 14.01 -1.73 -14.10
C PRO A 105 14.08 -1.17 -15.53
N ARG A 106 14.63 -1.95 -16.45
CA ARG A 106 14.73 -1.55 -17.87
C ARG A 106 13.38 -1.42 -18.56
N ASN A 107 12.38 -2.19 -18.10
CA ASN A 107 11.05 -2.22 -18.69
C ASN A 107 10.03 -1.84 -17.63
N ILE A 108 9.32 -0.74 -17.84
CA ILE A 108 8.17 -0.35 -17.04
C ILE A 108 6.90 -0.88 -17.69
N ILE A 109 6.00 -1.44 -16.90
CA ILE A 109 4.70 -1.92 -17.33
C ILE A 109 3.68 -0.83 -17.03
N LEU A 110 3.04 -0.32 -18.08
CA LEU A 110 1.97 0.66 -17.96
C LEU A 110 0.62 -0.06 -17.97
N LYS A 111 -0.18 0.21 -16.92
CA LYS A 111 -1.55 -0.29 -16.78
C LYS A 111 -2.53 0.87 -16.64
N VAL A 112 -3.81 0.57 -16.83
CA VAL A 112 -4.91 1.52 -16.63
C VAL A 112 -5.95 0.96 -15.68
N MET A 113 -6.52 1.82 -14.85
CA MET A 113 -7.71 1.57 -14.06
C MET A 113 -8.83 2.48 -14.54
N TYR A 114 -10.00 1.92 -14.79
CA TYR A 114 -11.18 2.70 -15.24
C TYR A 114 -11.85 3.33 -14.02
N ASP A 115 -11.28 4.47 -13.61
CA ASP A 115 -11.78 5.34 -12.52
C ASP A 115 -11.71 6.78 -13.04
N SER A 116 -12.78 7.54 -12.84
CA SER A 116 -12.87 8.94 -13.27
C SER A 116 -12.07 9.91 -12.41
N SER A 117 -11.62 9.49 -11.22
CA SER A 117 -10.76 10.33 -10.37
C SER A 117 -9.34 10.38 -10.94
N PRO A 118 -8.72 11.56 -11.14
CA PRO A 118 -7.36 11.65 -11.62
C PRO A 118 -6.39 11.09 -10.56
N ASN A 119 -5.72 9.99 -10.90
CA ASN A 119 -4.76 9.32 -10.03
C ASN A 119 -3.77 8.47 -10.81
N ALA A 120 -2.57 8.25 -10.23
CA ALA A 120 -1.65 7.21 -10.66
C ALA A 120 -1.04 6.55 -9.42
N PHE A 121 -0.56 5.34 -9.58
CA PHE A 121 0.13 4.63 -8.49
C PHE A 121 1.09 3.58 -9.04
N ALA A 122 2.20 3.43 -8.35
CA ALA A 122 3.17 2.40 -8.65
C ALA A 122 2.83 1.10 -7.93
N ILE A 123 3.06 -0.06 -8.58
CA ILE A 123 2.84 -1.40 -8.03
C ILE A 123 4.11 -2.22 -8.17
N GLY A 124 4.57 -2.80 -7.07
CA GLY A 124 5.71 -3.71 -7.07
C GLY A 124 6.98 -3.06 -7.60
N ARG A 125 7.67 -3.72 -8.52
CA ARG A 125 9.01 -3.29 -8.98
C ARG A 125 8.99 -2.42 -10.22
N LYS A 126 7.99 -2.57 -11.09
CA LYS A 126 8.06 -2.06 -12.46
C LYS A 126 6.72 -1.66 -13.08
N THR A 127 5.64 -1.66 -12.31
CA THR A 127 4.32 -1.35 -12.83
C THR A 127 3.89 0.04 -12.38
N ILE A 128 3.47 0.88 -13.31
CA ILE A 128 2.74 2.13 -13.06
C ILE A 128 1.32 1.94 -13.57
N CYS A 129 0.34 2.20 -12.74
CA CYS A 129 -1.07 2.20 -13.09
C CYS A 129 -1.58 3.63 -13.07
N VAL A 130 -2.28 4.03 -14.12
CA VAL A 130 -2.92 5.35 -14.24
C VAL A 130 -4.43 5.17 -14.31
N THR A 131 -5.19 6.11 -13.76
CA THR A 131 -6.65 6.10 -13.88
C THR A 131 -7.09 6.77 -15.19
N GLU A 132 -8.33 6.48 -15.61
CA GLU A 132 -8.92 7.15 -16.78
C GLU A 132 -9.03 8.66 -16.56
N GLY A 133 -9.40 9.10 -15.34
CA GLY A 133 -9.48 10.52 -14.99
C GLY A 133 -8.15 11.28 -15.08
N LEU A 134 -7.00 10.58 -15.08
CA LEU A 134 -5.70 11.24 -15.28
C LEU A 134 -5.60 11.91 -16.65
N PHE A 135 -6.34 11.43 -17.65
CA PHE A 135 -6.33 11.97 -19.02
C PHE A 135 -7.04 13.32 -19.15
N ASP A 136 -7.72 13.79 -18.10
CA ASP A 136 -8.31 15.14 -18.04
C ASP A 136 -7.28 16.22 -17.65
N LEU A 137 -6.10 15.80 -17.18
CA LEU A 137 -5.01 16.70 -16.81
C LEU A 137 -4.14 17.09 -18.02
N THR A 138 -3.37 18.17 -17.87
CA THR A 138 -2.35 18.55 -18.85
C THR A 138 -1.17 17.57 -18.86
N ASP A 139 -0.40 17.54 -19.92
CA ASP A 139 0.75 16.63 -20.03
C ASP A 139 1.81 16.93 -18.97
N ASP A 140 2.04 18.21 -18.63
CA ASP A 140 2.97 18.62 -17.58
C ASP A 140 2.51 18.15 -16.21
N GLN A 141 1.22 18.27 -15.89
CA GLN A 141 0.62 17.77 -14.66
C GLN A 141 0.76 16.25 -14.56
N ILE A 142 0.52 15.52 -15.66
CA ILE A 142 0.72 14.08 -15.72
C ILE A 142 2.18 13.71 -15.45
N GLU A 143 3.13 14.45 -16.05
CA GLU A 143 4.57 14.20 -15.81
C GLU A 143 4.96 14.44 -14.35
N GLY A 144 4.40 15.46 -13.68
CA GLY A 144 4.58 15.69 -12.26
C GLY A 144 4.15 14.49 -11.40
N ILE A 145 2.96 13.96 -11.67
CA ILE A 145 2.46 12.74 -11.00
C ILE A 145 3.36 11.54 -11.30
N LEU A 146 3.70 11.33 -12.58
CA LEU A 146 4.56 10.21 -12.97
C LEU A 146 5.94 10.30 -12.31
N ALA A 147 6.52 11.50 -12.16
CA ALA A 147 7.79 11.70 -11.49
C ALA A 147 7.73 11.28 -10.01
N HIS A 148 6.63 11.60 -9.33
CA HIS A 148 6.35 11.14 -7.98
C HIS A 148 6.24 9.59 -7.91
N GLU A 149 5.50 8.96 -8.84
CA GLU A 149 5.37 7.50 -8.90
C GLU A 149 6.71 6.80 -9.20
N PHE A 150 7.54 7.40 -10.04
CA PHE A 150 8.91 6.92 -10.24
C PHE A 150 9.76 7.07 -8.97
N GLY A 151 9.51 8.04 -8.12
CA GLY A 151 10.10 8.15 -6.78
C GLY A 151 9.78 6.93 -5.92
N HIS A 152 8.53 6.50 -5.89
CA HIS A 152 8.12 5.29 -5.18
C HIS A 152 8.79 4.01 -5.71
N LEU A 153 8.94 3.89 -7.03
CA LEU A 153 9.65 2.76 -7.64
C LEU A 153 11.17 2.80 -7.34
N ALA A 154 11.78 3.97 -7.49
CA ALA A 154 13.22 4.18 -7.30
C ALA A 154 13.67 3.91 -5.85
N LEU A 155 12.85 4.31 -4.89
CA LEU A 155 13.08 4.15 -3.45
C LEU A 155 12.50 2.84 -2.88
N HIS A 156 11.91 1.99 -3.73
CA HIS A 156 11.30 0.71 -3.35
C HIS A 156 10.16 0.81 -2.31
N HIS A 157 9.49 1.96 -2.20
CA HIS A 157 8.33 2.12 -1.30
C HIS A 157 7.22 1.15 -1.64
N THR A 158 6.99 0.91 -2.93
CA THR A 158 6.02 -0.05 -3.46
C THR A 158 6.27 -1.48 -3.02
N LEU A 159 7.54 -1.90 -2.86
CA LEU A 159 7.86 -3.24 -2.36
C LEU A 159 7.50 -3.41 -0.88
N ILE A 160 7.63 -2.35 -0.09
CA ILE A 160 7.21 -2.34 1.32
C ILE A 160 5.68 -2.47 1.39
N GLN A 161 4.94 -1.77 0.53
CA GLN A 161 3.49 -1.90 0.43
C GLN A 161 3.06 -3.32 0.01
N VAL A 162 3.76 -3.92 -0.96
CA VAL A 162 3.54 -5.32 -1.38
C VAL A 162 3.79 -6.29 -0.23
N LEU A 163 4.84 -6.09 0.56
CA LEU A 163 5.10 -6.88 1.77
C LEU A 163 3.96 -6.78 2.78
N ILE A 164 3.47 -5.57 3.04
CA ILE A 164 2.38 -5.35 3.99
C ILE A 164 1.08 -5.98 3.47
N GLY A 165 0.75 -5.75 2.21
CA GLY A 165 -0.51 -6.25 1.62
C GLY A 165 -0.53 -7.76 1.39
N GLY A 166 0.53 -8.30 0.79
CA GLY A 166 0.61 -9.70 0.38
C GLY A 166 1.28 -10.62 1.40
N GLY A 167 2.25 -10.10 2.20
CA GLY A 167 2.99 -10.89 3.18
C GLY A 167 2.16 -11.31 4.39
N ASN A 168 1.04 -10.64 4.63
CA ASN A 168 0.16 -10.92 5.76
C ASN A 168 -0.99 -11.86 5.43
N ILE A 169 -0.91 -12.62 4.34
CA ILE A 169 -2.01 -13.51 3.93
C ILE A 169 -2.38 -14.50 5.04
N ILE A 170 -1.40 -15.00 5.80
CA ILE A 170 -1.64 -15.95 6.91
C ILE A 170 -2.45 -15.26 8.01
N ILE A 171 -2.06 -14.06 8.42
CA ILE A 171 -2.80 -13.27 9.42
C ILE A 171 -4.19 -12.90 8.89
N THR A 172 -4.31 -12.53 7.63
CA THR A 172 -5.59 -12.20 7.01
C THR A 172 -6.52 -13.41 7.02
N LEU A 173 -6.04 -14.59 6.66
CA LEU A 173 -6.82 -15.82 6.71
C LEU A 173 -7.23 -16.16 8.14
N PHE A 174 -6.34 -15.98 9.11
CA PHE A 174 -6.66 -16.17 10.52
C PHE A 174 -7.73 -15.19 11.01
N LEU A 175 -7.66 -13.91 10.68
CA LEU A 175 -8.68 -12.92 11.04
C LEU A 175 -10.03 -13.22 10.36
N LEU A 176 -10.02 -13.70 9.12
CA LEU A 176 -11.23 -14.16 8.43
C LEU A 176 -11.85 -15.37 9.12
N PHE A 177 -11.02 -16.33 9.56
CA PHE A 177 -11.48 -17.46 10.36
C PHE A 177 -12.11 -17.00 11.68
N LEU A 178 -11.46 -16.10 12.43
CA LEU A 178 -12.04 -15.52 13.66
C LEU A 178 -13.37 -14.80 13.37
N ARG A 179 -13.45 -14.11 12.25
CA ARG A 179 -14.70 -13.44 11.82
C ARG A 179 -15.82 -14.45 11.55
N LEU A 180 -15.49 -15.56 10.90
CA LEU A 180 -16.45 -16.66 10.67
C LEU A 180 -16.92 -17.26 12.00
N VAL A 181 -15.99 -17.56 12.92
CA VAL A 181 -16.31 -18.03 14.27
C VAL A 181 -17.25 -17.05 14.99
N GLN A 182 -16.93 -15.77 14.96
CA GLN A 182 -17.75 -14.71 15.56
C GLN A 182 -19.19 -14.70 14.98
N ILE A 183 -19.35 -14.84 13.66
CA ILE A 183 -20.65 -14.88 13.00
C ILE A 183 -21.43 -16.11 13.46
N ILE A 184 -20.82 -17.30 13.47
CA ILE A 184 -21.44 -18.57 13.90
C ILE A 184 -21.89 -18.48 15.36
N VAL A 185 -21.00 -18.02 16.25
CA VAL A 185 -21.30 -17.85 17.68
C VAL A 185 -22.45 -16.87 17.88
N SER A 186 -22.47 -15.75 17.15
CA SER A 186 -23.58 -14.78 17.21
C SER A 186 -24.89 -15.36 16.70
N ALA A 187 -24.86 -16.17 15.65
CA ALA A 187 -26.05 -16.85 15.12
C ALA A 187 -26.60 -17.90 16.12
N ILE A 188 -25.70 -18.69 16.75
CA ILE A 188 -26.09 -19.65 17.80
C ILE A 188 -26.70 -18.91 18.99
N ALA A 189 -26.12 -17.79 19.42
CA ALA A 189 -26.68 -16.99 20.51
C ALA A 189 -28.10 -16.45 20.17
N ALA A 190 -28.31 -15.98 18.94
CA ALA A 190 -29.60 -15.50 18.47
C ALA A 190 -30.65 -16.63 18.41
N LEU A 191 -30.30 -17.79 17.86
CA LEU A 191 -31.16 -18.97 17.79
C LEU A 191 -31.42 -19.57 19.18
N GLY A 192 -30.40 -19.62 20.02
CA GLY A 192 -30.50 -20.09 21.40
C GLY A 192 -31.43 -19.23 22.24
N GLY A 193 -31.47 -17.88 21.95
CA GLY A 193 -32.42 -16.98 22.55
C GLY A 193 -33.89 -17.29 22.20
N LEU A 194 -34.09 -17.84 21.02
CA LEU A 194 -35.42 -18.25 20.55
C LEU A 194 -35.85 -19.63 21.05
N LEU A 195 -34.90 -20.55 21.22
CA LEU A 195 -35.16 -21.96 21.45
C LEU A 195 -34.90 -22.45 22.89
N SER A 196 -33.96 -21.85 23.62
CA SER A 196 -33.58 -22.24 24.97
C SER A 196 -33.69 -21.08 25.96
N ARG A 197 -34.28 -21.36 27.14
CA ARG A 197 -34.34 -20.42 28.26
C ARG A 197 -33.01 -20.31 29.05
N ASN A 198 -31.90 -20.83 28.51
CA ASN A 198 -30.63 -20.88 29.23
C ASN A 198 -29.81 -19.60 28.92
N CYS A 199 -29.98 -18.61 29.79
CA CYS A 199 -29.30 -17.31 29.66
C CYS A 199 -27.78 -17.38 29.80
N LEU A 200 -27.20 -18.41 30.45
CA LEU A 200 -25.76 -18.56 30.62
C LEU A 200 -25.05 -18.87 29.29
N ILE A 201 -25.64 -19.75 28.47
CA ILE A 201 -25.08 -20.06 27.13
C ILE A 201 -25.14 -18.81 26.26
N GLN A 202 -26.26 -18.07 26.28
CA GLN A 202 -26.39 -16.83 25.51
C GLN A 202 -25.35 -15.79 25.94
N LEU A 203 -25.16 -15.62 27.25
CA LEU A 203 -24.17 -14.70 27.79
C LEU A 203 -22.74 -15.09 27.39
N ALA A 204 -22.39 -16.38 27.49
CA ALA A 204 -21.08 -16.89 27.08
C ALA A 204 -20.81 -16.64 25.58
N CYS A 205 -21.80 -16.94 24.72
CA CYS A 205 -21.70 -16.66 23.28
C CYS A 205 -21.57 -15.15 22.98
N LEU A 206 -22.32 -14.31 23.67
CA LEU A 206 -22.24 -12.86 23.53
C LEU A 206 -20.83 -12.35 23.91
N ILE A 207 -20.32 -12.77 25.06
CA ILE A 207 -18.98 -12.40 25.54
C ILE A 207 -17.91 -12.83 24.52
N THR A 208 -17.93 -14.10 24.10
CA THR A 208 -16.95 -14.64 23.15
C THR A 208 -16.99 -13.90 21.81
N GLY A 209 -18.21 -13.68 21.28
CA GLY A 209 -18.38 -12.92 20.03
C GLY A 209 -17.88 -11.47 20.13
N THR A 210 -18.15 -10.83 21.27
CA THR A 210 -17.68 -9.44 21.52
C THR A 210 -16.16 -9.39 21.65
N LEU A 211 -15.53 -10.32 22.36
CA LEU A 211 -14.07 -10.40 22.50
C LEU A 211 -13.39 -10.60 21.14
N CYS A 212 -13.89 -11.52 20.32
CA CYS A 212 -13.38 -11.73 18.95
C CYS A 212 -13.53 -10.46 18.10
N TYR A 213 -14.67 -9.78 18.17
CA TYR A 213 -14.91 -8.54 17.44
C TYR A 213 -13.94 -7.43 17.87
N VAL A 214 -13.80 -7.19 19.18
CA VAL A 214 -12.90 -6.16 19.73
C VAL A 214 -11.46 -6.46 19.34
N PHE A 215 -11.02 -7.73 19.43
CA PHE A 215 -9.68 -8.13 19.00
C PHE A 215 -9.43 -7.82 17.52
N ILE A 216 -10.33 -8.24 16.62
CA ILE A 216 -10.21 -7.99 15.18
C ILE A 216 -10.16 -6.48 14.91
N TRP A 217 -11.03 -5.71 15.56
CA TRP A 217 -11.10 -4.27 15.40
C TRP A 217 -9.81 -3.56 15.85
N LEU A 218 -9.32 -3.87 17.07
CA LEU A 218 -8.09 -3.30 17.61
C LEU A 218 -6.88 -3.67 16.74
N TRP A 219 -6.79 -4.94 16.33
CA TRP A 219 -5.69 -5.40 15.47
C TRP A 219 -5.68 -4.67 14.14
N THR A 220 -6.84 -4.56 13.50
CA THR A 220 -6.98 -3.83 12.22
C THR A 220 -6.57 -2.36 12.37
N LYS A 221 -7.02 -1.68 13.43
CA LYS A 221 -6.66 -0.28 13.70
C LYS A 221 -5.17 -0.12 13.97
N PHE A 222 -4.59 -1.03 14.73
CA PHE A 222 -3.16 -1.03 15.00
C PHE A 222 -2.34 -1.22 13.71
N CYS A 223 -2.70 -2.20 12.88
CA CYS A 223 -2.07 -2.41 11.56
C CYS A 223 -2.13 -1.15 10.70
N MET A 224 -3.29 -0.48 10.70
CA MET A 224 -3.49 0.76 9.94
C MET A 224 -2.59 1.90 10.44
N LEU A 225 -2.43 2.04 11.77
CA LEU A 225 -1.52 3.04 12.35
C LEU A 225 -0.06 2.80 11.94
N CYS A 226 0.41 1.55 12.00
CA CYS A 226 1.76 1.18 11.58
C CYS A 226 2.01 1.48 10.09
N PHE A 227 1.01 1.19 9.25
CA PHE A 227 1.07 1.50 7.83
C PHE A 227 1.12 3.01 7.56
N MET A 228 0.24 3.79 8.18
CA MET A 228 0.17 5.24 8.00
C MET A 228 1.44 5.97 8.42
N TRP A 229 2.12 5.48 9.46
CA TRP A 229 3.40 6.07 9.88
C TRP A 229 4.44 6.00 8.76
N SER A 230 4.64 4.80 8.20
CA SER A 230 5.60 4.59 7.12
C SER A 230 5.21 5.32 5.83
N SER A 231 3.91 5.39 5.54
CA SER A 231 3.40 5.99 4.31
C SER A 231 3.74 7.48 4.20
N ARG A 232 3.50 8.28 5.24
CA ARG A 232 3.72 9.73 5.21
C ARG A 232 5.16 10.13 4.88
N ALA A 233 6.13 9.46 5.48
CA ALA A 233 7.54 9.76 5.22
C ALA A 233 7.93 9.38 3.79
N ASN A 234 7.39 8.27 3.27
CA ASN A 234 7.64 7.79 1.92
C ASN A 234 7.05 8.75 0.86
N GLU A 235 5.91 9.41 1.16
CA GLU A 235 5.33 10.43 0.29
C GLU A 235 6.26 11.63 0.13
N TYR A 236 6.77 12.17 1.24
CA TYR A 236 7.72 13.29 1.18
C TYR A 236 9.02 12.93 0.47
N GLU A 237 9.49 11.69 0.57
CA GLU A 237 10.66 11.23 -0.18
C GLU A 237 10.37 11.13 -1.68
N ALA A 238 9.17 10.70 -2.07
CA ALA A 238 8.73 10.65 -3.47
C ALA A 238 8.53 12.06 -4.05
N ASP A 239 7.96 13.00 -3.27
CA ASP A 239 7.86 14.41 -3.66
C ASP A 239 9.23 15.04 -3.90
N LYS A 240 10.17 14.80 -2.96
CA LYS A 240 11.55 15.26 -3.13
C LYS A 240 12.20 14.66 -4.38
N TYR A 241 11.94 13.39 -4.67
CA TYR A 241 12.46 12.73 -5.86
C TYR A 241 11.93 13.39 -7.13
N ALA A 242 10.62 13.68 -7.20
CA ALA A 242 10.00 14.40 -8.31
C ALA A 242 10.56 15.80 -8.48
N PHE A 243 10.74 16.55 -7.39
CA PHE A 243 11.41 17.85 -7.41
C PHE A 243 12.83 17.77 -7.98
N GLU A 244 13.63 16.81 -7.54
CA GLU A 244 15.00 16.60 -8.00
C GLU A 244 15.09 16.14 -9.48
N LEU A 245 14.00 15.61 -10.06
CA LEU A 245 13.85 15.34 -11.49
C LEU A 245 13.45 16.58 -12.29
N GLY A 246 13.16 17.71 -11.63
CA GLY A 246 12.73 18.96 -12.24
C GLY A 246 11.23 19.06 -12.50
N TYR A 247 10.40 18.28 -11.75
CA TYR A 247 8.93 18.30 -11.86
C TYR A 247 8.25 18.80 -10.56
N GLY A 248 8.94 19.61 -9.78
CA GLY A 248 8.42 20.10 -8.50
C GLY A 248 7.24 21.06 -8.63
N ASN A 249 7.24 21.93 -9.65
CA ASN A 249 6.16 22.89 -9.90
C ASN A 249 4.90 22.18 -10.42
N GLU A 250 5.07 21.28 -11.38
CA GLU A 250 4.00 20.51 -12.00
C GLU A 250 3.31 19.61 -10.94
N LEU A 251 4.11 19.00 -10.05
CA LEU A 251 3.57 18.23 -8.94
C LEU A 251 2.83 19.12 -7.94
N ALA A 252 3.36 20.29 -7.57
CA ALA A 252 2.70 21.22 -6.66
C ALA A 252 1.37 21.73 -7.22
N GLU A 253 1.30 22.05 -8.51
CA GLU A 253 0.10 22.46 -9.20
C GLU A 253 -0.98 21.36 -9.17
N VAL A 254 -0.59 20.13 -9.46
CA VAL A 254 -1.52 18.98 -9.42
C VAL A 254 -2.03 18.73 -8.01
N LEU A 255 -1.17 18.75 -7.01
CA LEU A 255 -1.56 18.57 -5.62
C LEU A 255 -2.60 19.62 -5.19
N ASP A 256 -2.43 20.86 -5.62
CA ASP A 256 -3.37 21.94 -5.32
C ASP A 256 -4.74 21.74 -6.02
N ASN A 257 -4.74 21.24 -7.25
CA ASN A 257 -5.94 21.01 -8.04
C ASN A 257 -6.72 19.78 -7.56
N ILE A 258 -6.05 18.67 -7.21
CA ILE A 258 -6.67 17.42 -6.80
C ILE A 258 -7.09 17.45 -5.32
N GLY A 259 -6.37 18.18 -4.46
CA GLY A 259 -6.58 18.21 -3.00
C GLY A 259 -7.93 18.75 -2.54
N THR A 260 -8.72 19.33 -3.41
CA THR A 260 -9.96 20.04 -3.06
C THR A 260 -11.26 19.22 -3.17
N GLY A 261 -11.22 17.90 -3.49
CA GLY A 261 -12.45 17.30 -3.94
C GLY A 261 -12.80 15.82 -3.72
N VAL A 262 -12.15 15.00 -2.91
CA VAL A 262 -12.52 13.57 -2.85
C VAL A 262 -12.95 13.09 -1.47
N PRO A 263 -14.25 12.71 -1.26
CA PRO A 263 -14.70 12.00 -0.05
C PRO A 263 -14.09 10.57 0.00
N GLN A 264 -13.55 10.20 1.16
CA GLN A 264 -12.99 8.88 1.42
C GLN A 264 -14.08 7.86 1.76
N GLU A 265 -14.44 6.95 0.86
CA GLU A 265 -15.50 5.97 1.15
C GLU A 265 -15.11 4.48 1.12
N SER A 266 -13.86 4.07 0.88
CA SER A 266 -13.52 2.64 0.83
C SER A 266 -12.17 2.36 1.51
N PHE A 267 -12.05 1.18 2.18
CA PHE A 267 -10.84 0.71 2.82
C PHE A 267 -9.63 0.70 1.87
N PHE A 268 -9.82 0.28 0.62
CA PHE A 268 -8.79 0.35 -0.41
C PHE A 268 -8.51 1.79 -0.86
N LYS A 269 -9.54 2.65 -0.94
CA LYS A 269 -9.37 4.08 -1.16
C LYS A 269 -8.58 4.74 -0.03
N ALA A 270 -8.83 4.37 1.23
CA ALA A 270 -8.04 4.83 2.39
C ALA A 270 -6.59 4.31 2.36
N LEU A 271 -6.34 3.11 1.84
CA LEU A 271 -4.99 2.59 1.62
C LEU A 271 -4.24 3.37 0.53
N TYR A 272 -4.97 3.88 -0.48
CA TYR A 272 -4.43 4.68 -1.59
C TYR A 272 -4.50 6.19 -1.32
N SER A 273 -5.35 6.66 -0.39
CA SER A 273 -5.47 8.07 0.02
C SER A 273 -4.71 8.40 1.32
N SER A 274 -3.78 7.54 1.73
CA SER A 274 -2.90 7.78 2.90
C SER A 274 -1.84 8.86 2.64
N HIS A 275 -2.09 9.75 1.70
CA HIS A 275 -1.22 10.90 1.45
C HIS A 275 -1.30 11.87 2.63
N PRO A 276 -0.17 12.47 3.05
CA PRO A 276 -0.15 13.58 3.99
C PRO A 276 -0.97 14.75 3.47
N ASP A 277 -1.25 15.71 4.35
CA ASP A 277 -1.94 16.93 3.98
C ASP A 277 -1.29 17.57 2.73
N THR A 278 -2.10 17.87 1.75
CA THR A 278 -1.66 18.42 0.47
C THR A 278 -0.95 19.77 0.65
N HIS A 279 -1.41 20.59 1.60
CA HIS A 279 -0.76 21.87 1.92
C HIS A 279 0.65 21.69 2.47
N ASP A 280 0.86 20.70 3.35
CA ASP A 280 2.19 20.37 3.87
C ASP A 280 3.13 19.89 2.75
N ARG A 281 2.62 19.11 1.80
CA ARG A 281 3.40 18.65 0.64
C ARG A 281 3.82 19.79 -0.26
N ILE A 282 2.88 20.67 -0.61
CA ILE A 282 3.16 21.86 -1.43
C ILE A 282 4.16 22.78 -0.70
N GLY A 283 3.96 23.06 0.59
CA GLY A 283 4.87 23.88 1.39
C GLY A 283 6.30 23.32 1.36
N ARG A 284 6.49 22.01 1.50
CA ARG A 284 7.82 21.38 1.41
C ARG A 284 8.43 21.45 0.01
N LEU A 285 7.63 21.33 -1.06
CA LEU A 285 8.11 21.53 -2.42
C LEU A 285 8.61 22.97 -2.61
N GLN A 286 7.89 23.96 -2.07
CA GLN A 286 8.29 25.38 -2.09
C GLN A 286 9.56 25.61 -1.25
N GLU A 287 9.70 25.00 -0.06
CA GLU A 287 10.94 25.05 0.75
C GLU A 287 12.15 24.47 0.00
N MET A 288 11.94 23.48 -0.87
CA MET A 288 12.98 22.93 -1.73
C MET A 288 13.31 23.82 -2.94
N GLY A 289 12.48 24.80 -3.25
CA GLY A 289 12.70 25.76 -4.34
C GLY A 289 11.67 25.68 -5.48
N ALA A 290 10.55 24.96 -5.32
CA ALA A 290 9.44 25.04 -6.27
C ALA A 290 8.85 26.46 -6.25
N THR A 291 8.58 27.01 -7.44
CA THR A 291 8.10 28.38 -7.62
C THR A 291 6.59 28.47 -7.83
N TYR A 292 5.89 27.31 -7.77
CA TYR A 292 4.44 27.29 -7.91
C TYR A 292 3.77 28.14 -6.82
N THR A 293 2.87 29.01 -7.22
CA THR A 293 2.00 29.82 -6.36
C THR A 293 0.60 29.83 -6.94
N ARG A 294 -0.41 29.67 -6.09
CA ARG A 294 -1.81 29.75 -6.50
C ARG A 294 -2.30 31.19 -6.68
N TYR A 295 -1.65 32.14 -5.98
CA TYR A 295 -2.02 33.55 -5.89
C TYR A 295 -0.87 34.45 -6.32
#